data_d3b59041582144b8a7f49324dcb2e259
#
_entry.id   d3b59041582144b8a7f49324dcb2e259
#
_cell.length_a   1.000
_cell.length_b   1.000
_cell.length_c   1.000
_cell.angle_alpha   90.00
_cell.angle_beta   90.00
_cell.angle_gamma   90.00
#
_symmetry.space_group_name_H-M   'P 1'
#
loop_
_entity.id
_entity.type
_entity.pdbx_description
1 polymer ?
#
loop_
_entity_poly.entity_id
_entity_poly.type
_entity_poly.pdbx_seq_one_letter_code
_entity_poly.pdbx_strand_id
1 'polypeptide(L)'
;RFVDNALTIQQLVEEAWEKTCGKAVQTVLHVQIADRINETRTVRCRCDCLTKAEIREREIAEYDAARLRERRRRECFRVTDPKKQELAGNMEKWTFANDDRKRPDLSDAMQRYVEQFQEHRRESRGLLLYGDVGTGKTYLAACIANAVIDQGHTARMTNFASIGNELQQTWEKQEYIDELCKYDLLIIDDLGTERKSEYMQEIVFNVIDARYRAGGPLIITTNLTTDELSKPGEIGYSRIYDRILERCLAVKGDGQSRRRQAAIKGWEKMRQQLGMEVHAH
;
A
#
# COMPACT_ATOMS: atom_id res chain seq x y z
N ARG A 1 58.72 26.26 -35.64
CA ARG A 1 58.40 26.23 -34.21
C ARG A 1 56.95 25.75 -34.17
N PHE A 2 56.69 24.47 -34.15
CA PHE A 2 55.39 23.89 -33.86
C PHE A 2 55.30 23.76 -32.35
N VAL A 3 54.34 24.44 -31.82
CA VAL A 3 54.10 24.59 -30.41
C VAL A 3 53.41 23.32 -29.90
N ASP A 4 54.02 22.77 -28.90
CA ASP A 4 53.47 21.81 -27.97
C ASP A 4 52.17 22.33 -27.33
N ASN A 5 51.03 22.07 -27.96
CA ASN A 5 49.70 22.16 -27.33
C ASN A 5 48.71 21.27 -28.06
N ALA A 6 49.09 20.02 -28.32
CA ALA A 6 48.08 19.00 -28.63
C ALA A 6 47.39 18.63 -27.31
N LEU A 7 46.32 19.33 -27.03
CA LEU A 7 45.37 18.87 -26.02
C LEU A 7 45.04 17.40 -26.31
N THR A 8 45.18 16.55 -25.35
CA THR A 8 44.82 15.17 -25.51
C THR A 8 43.32 15.10 -25.85
N ILE A 9 42.88 14.06 -26.55
CA ILE A 9 41.45 13.85 -26.88
C ILE A 9 40.62 13.95 -25.61
N GLN A 10 41.17 13.55 -24.48
CA GLN A 10 40.53 13.61 -23.18
C GLN A 10 40.32 15.06 -22.69
N GLN A 11 41.29 15.94 -22.87
CA GLN A 11 41.18 17.38 -22.53
C GLN A 11 40.20 18.11 -23.47
N LEU A 12 40.16 17.75 -24.74
CA LEU A 12 39.20 18.29 -25.70
C LEU A 12 37.77 17.82 -25.38
N VAL A 13 37.60 16.60 -24.88
CA VAL A 13 36.33 16.07 -24.40
C VAL A 13 35.91 16.77 -23.12
N GLU A 14 36.83 17.05 -22.19
CA GLU A 14 36.56 17.80 -20.94
C GLU A 14 36.21 19.27 -21.22
N GLU A 15 36.90 19.95 -22.12
CA GLU A 15 36.52 21.34 -22.52
C GLU A 15 35.19 21.42 -23.25
N ALA A 16 34.89 20.45 -24.12
CA ALA A 16 33.57 20.34 -24.75
C ALA A 16 32.48 20.03 -23.73
N TRP A 17 32.80 19.22 -22.71
CA TRP A 17 31.95 18.90 -21.57
C TRP A 17 31.59 20.13 -20.74
N GLU A 18 32.55 20.95 -20.33
CA GLU A 18 32.28 22.17 -19.55
C GLU A 18 31.40 23.18 -20.31
N LYS A 19 31.57 23.25 -21.67
CA LYS A 19 30.81 24.14 -22.53
C LYS A 19 29.39 23.65 -22.85
N THR A 20 29.11 22.35 -22.76
CA THR A 20 27.87 21.72 -23.23
C THR A 20 27.08 21.07 -22.12
N CYS A 21 27.61 20.93 -20.92
CA CYS A 21 26.92 20.31 -19.80
C CYS A 21 25.61 21.06 -19.50
N GLY A 22 24.50 20.39 -19.71
CA GLY A 22 23.15 20.94 -19.56
C GLY A 22 22.53 21.58 -20.80
N LYS A 23 23.19 21.57 -21.99
CA LYS A 23 22.65 22.17 -23.19
C LYS A 23 22.59 21.28 -24.44
N ALA A 24 23.33 20.17 -24.49
CA ALA A 24 23.28 19.25 -25.63
C ALA A 24 23.51 17.80 -25.21
N VAL A 25 22.73 16.89 -25.75
CA VAL A 25 22.88 15.43 -25.58
C VAL A 25 24.00 14.89 -26.49
N GLN A 26 24.35 15.64 -27.50
CA GLN A 26 25.43 15.29 -28.46
C GLN A 26 26.25 16.53 -28.78
N THR A 27 27.55 16.40 -28.78
CA THR A 27 28.46 17.41 -29.29
C THR A 27 29.27 16.83 -30.44
N VAL A 28 29.55 17.67 -31.45
CA VAL A 28 30.39 17.30 -32.59
C VAL A 28 31.80 17.84 -32.31
N LEU A 29 32.75 16.91 -32.13
CA LEU A 29 34.15 17.25 -31.98
C LEU A 29 34.80 17.21 -33.35
N HIS A 30 35.36 18.35 -33.79
CA HIS A 30 36.24 18.41 -34.94
C HIS A 30 37.67 18.15 -34.48
N VAL A 31 38.14 16.96 -34.75
CA VAL A 31 39.53 16.60 -34.43
C VAL A 31 40.40 16.75 -35.68
N GLN A 32 41.30 17.70 -35.66
CA GLN A 32 42.30 17.86 -36.71
C GLN A 32 43.57 17.11 -36.30
N ILE A 33 43.79 15.95 -36.90
CA ILE A 33 45.01 15.17 -36.67
C ILE A 33 45.92 15.37 -37.88
N ALA A 34 46.98 16.16 -37.71
CA ALA A 34 47.96 16.50 -38.72
C ALA A 34 47.32 16.83 -40.10
N ASP A 35 47.89 17.62 -40.93
CA ASP A 35 47.36 18.28 -42.15
C ASP A 35 46.47 17.47 -43.12
N ARG A 36 46.00 16.31 -42.75
CA ARG A 36 45.32 15.40 -43.70
C ARG A 36 44.00 14.76 -43.31
N ILE A 37 43.49 14.88 -42.08
CA ILE A 37 42.23 14.21 -41.69
C ILE A 37 41.39 15.12 -40.81
N ASN A 38 40.34 15.71 -41.42
CA ASN A 38 39.20 16.27 -40.66
C ASN A 38 38.24 15.13 -40.36
N GLU A 39 38.38 14.51 -39.22
CA GLU A 39 37.42 13.51 -38.75
C GLU A 39 36.44 14.18 -37.79
N THR A 40 35.17 14.23 -38.20
CA THR A 40 34.11 14.71 -37.34
C THR A 40 33.54 13.52 -36.57
N ARG A 41 33.76 13.49 -35.27
CA ARG A 41 33.16 12.44 -34.41
C ARG A 41 32.05 13.03 -33.56
N THR A 42 30.91 12.42 -33.62
CA THR A 42 29.83 12.71 -32.67
C THR A 42 30.10 11.96 -31.37
N VAL A 43 30.40 12.68 -30.32
CA VAL A 43 30.59 12.11 -28.99
C VAL A 43 29.34 12.30 -28.19
N ARG A 44 28.72 11.21 -27.73
CA ARG A 44 27.63 11.30 -26.77
C ARG A 44 28.21 11.73 -25.43
N CYS A 45 27.70 12.83 -24.91
CA CYS A 45 28.00 13.25 -23.55
C CYS A 45 27.49 12.15 -22.60
N ARG A 46 28.37 11.52 -21.85
CA ARG A 46 28.03 10.59 -20.75
C ARG A 46 27.77 11.36 -19.46
N CYS A 47 27.08 12.47 -19.57
CA CYS A 47 26.69 13.22 -18.40
C CYS A 47 25.35 12.69 -17.93
N ASP A 48 25.21 12.46 -16.65
CA ASP A 48 23.92 12.21 -15.99
C ASP A 48 23.06 13.50 -15.90
N CYS A 49 23.48 14.55 -16.60
CA CYS A 49 22.75 15.80 -16.70
C CYS A 49 21.52 15.60 -17.58
N LEU A 50 20.37 15.53 -16.98
CA LEU A 50 19.10 15.56 -17.69
C LEU A 50 18.93 16.93 -18.38
N THR A 51 18.43 16.92 -19.61
CA THR A 51 18.02 18.16 -20.27
C THR A 51 16.85 18.80 -19.50
N LYS A 52 16.62 20.09 -19.66
CA LYS A 52 15.45 20.76 -19.06
C LYS A 52 14.14 20.09 -19.47
N ALA A 53 14.06 19.53 -20.68
CA ALA A 53 12.89 18.81 -21.15
C ALA A 53 12.69 17.50 -20.39
N GLU A 54 13.76 16.69 -20.23
CA GLU A 54 13.72 15.43 -19.48
C GLU A 54 13.40 15.65 -18.00
N ILE A 55 13.94 16.70 -17.39
CA ILE A 55 13.62 17.08 -16.01
C ILE A 55 12.12 17.40 -15.91
N ARG A 56 11.60 18.21 -16.83
CA ARG A 56 10.19 18.58 -16.85
C ARG A 56 9.24 17.39 -17.09
N GLU A 57 9.60 16.50 -18.01
CA GLU A 57 8.87 15.25 -18.25
C GLU A 57 8.83 14.37 -16.99
N ARG A 58 9.96 14.27 -16.28
CA ARG A 58 10.06 13.53 -15.02
C ARG A 58 9.20 14.14 -13.93
N GLU A 59 9.23 15.47 -13.76
CA GLU A 59 8.39 16.19 -12.81
C GLU A 59 6.89 15.98 -13.09
N ILE A 60 6.48 16.03 -14.36
CA ILE A 60 5.11 15.75 -14.78
C ILE A 60 4.73 14.31 -14.47
N ALA A 61 5.58 13.35 -14.82
CA ALA A 61 5.33 11.92 -14.55
C ALA A 61 5.23 11.62 -13.03
N GLU A 62 6.08 12.24 -12.21
CA GLU A 62 6.01 12.12 -10.75
C GLU A 62 4.72 12.74 -10.18
N TYR A 63 4.31 13.89 -10.68
CA TYR A 63 3.06 14.53 -10.29
C TYR A 63 1.83 13.67 -10.64
N ASP A 64 1.78 13.13 -11.86
CA ASP A 64 0.69 12.26 -12.30
C ASP A 64 0.65 10.95 -11.52
N ALA A 65 1.81 10.36 -11.23
CA ALA A 65 1.92 9.18 -10.38
C ALA A 65 1.44 9.46 -8.95
N ALA A 66 1.77 10.62 -8.38
CA ALA A 66 1.30 11.04 -7.06
C ALA A 66 -0.23 11.21 -7.03
N ARG A 67 -0.81 11.87 -8.04
CA ARG A 67 -2.26 12.02 -8.18
C ARG A 67 -2.97 10.66 -8.30
N LEU A 68 -2.38 9.75 -9.08
CA LEU A 68 -2.94 8.40 -9.23
C LEU A 68 -2.93 7.64 -7.91
N ARG A 69 -1.83 7.70 -7.13
CA ARG A 69 -1.74 7.08 -5.80
C ARG A 69 -2.79 7.65 -4.85
N GLU A 70 -2.96 8.98 -4.83
CA GLU A 70 -3.97 9.63 -3.99
C GLU A 70 -5.40 9.20 -4.37
N ARG A 71 -5.71 9.12 -5.67
CA ARG A 71 -7.00 8.62 -6.16
C ARG A 71 -7.23 7.16 -5.72
N ARG A 72 -6.21 6.31 -5.83
CA ARG A 72 -6.29 4.90 -5.40
C ARG A 72 -6.50 4.77 -3.90
N ARG A 73 -5.90 5.64 -3.06
CA ARG A 73 -6.14 5.65 -1.61
C ARG A 73 -7.59 6.02 -1.29
N ARG A 74 -8.13 7.07 -1.90
CA ARG A 74 -9.55 7.44 -1.72
C ARG A 74 -10.48 6.31 -2.14
N GLU A 75 -10.19 5.64 -3.24
CA GLU A 75 -10.97 4.48 -3.70
C GLU A 75 -10.83 3.29 -2.76
N CYS A 76 -9.62 3.02 -2.27
CA CYS A 76 -9.35 1.93 -1.33
C CYS A 76 -10.21 2.02 -0.07
N PHE A 77 -10.26 3.21 0.53
CA PHE A 77 -10.97 3.46 1.81
C PHE A 77 -12.34 4.09 1.62
N ARG A 78 -12.87 4.09 0.40
CA ARG A 78 -14.20 4.65 0.12
C ARG A 78 -15.26 4.02 0.99
N VAL A 79 -16.08 4.86 1.62
CA VAL A 79 -17.24 4.47 2.41
C VAL A 79 -18.49 5.13 1.86
N THR A 80 -19.60 4.40 1.91
CA THR A 80 -20.92 4.88 1.48
C THR A 80 -21.62 5.66 2.60
N ASP A 81 -21.26 5.38 3.87
CA ASP A 81 -21.85 6.04 5.03
C ASP A 81 -21.10 7.36 5.33
N PRO A 82 -21.77 8.54 5.21
CA PRO A 82 -21.14 9.83 5.50
C PRO A 82 -20.54 9.95 6.92
N LYS A 83 -21.12 9.25 7.89
CA LYS A 83 -20.64 9.25 9.29
C LYS A 83 -19.29 8.55 9.46
N LYS A 84 -18.89 7.72 8.51
CA LYS A 84 -17.61 7.02 8.51
C LYS A 84 -16.54 7.72 7.66
N GLN A 85 -16.87 8.83 7.01
CA GLN A 85 -15.97 9.54 6.09
C GLN A 85 -14.69 10.03 6.79
N GLU A 86 -14.78 10.49 8.02
CA GLU A 86 -13.62 10.94 8.80
C GLU A 86 -12.66 9.78 9.09
N LEU A 87 -13.19 8.62 9.47
CA LEU A 87 -12.38 7.42 9.69
C LEU A 87 -11.67 6.97 8.41
N ALA A 88 -12.38 6.98 7.28
CA ALA A 88 -11.82 6.66 5.98
C ALA A 88 -10.66 7.60 5.61
N GLY A 89 -10.84 8.92 5.78
CA GLY A 89 -9.79 9.91 5.55
C GLY A 89 -8.59 9.78 6.48
N ASN A 90 -8.79 9.27 7.70
CA ASN A 90 -7.68 8.95 8.59
C ASN A 90 -6.93 7.69 8.12
N MET A 91 -7.62 6.66 7.63
CA MET A 91 -6.99 5.43 7.11
C MET A 91 -6.08 5.71 5.91
N GLU A 92 -6.40 6.69 5.07
CA GLU A 92 -5.53 7.13 3.98
C GLU A 92 -4.13 7.59 4.44
N LYS A 93 -4.01 8.02 5.71
CA LYS A 93 -2.77 8.52 6.32
C LYS A 93 -2.03 7.47 7.16
N TRP A 94 -2.61 6.29 7.36
CA TRP A 94 -1.98 5.24 8.17
C TRP A 94 -0.89 4.55 7.35
N THR A 95 0.35 4.78 7.75
CA THR A 95 1.54 4.25 7.10
C THR A 95 2.47 3.61 8.13
N PHE A 96 3.37 2.75 7.67
CA PHE A 96 4.40 2.20 8.54
C PHE A 96 5.36 3.26 9.10
N ALA A 97 5.57 4.37 8.39
CA ALA A 97 6.37 5.49 8.86
C ALA A 97 5.74 6.18 10.09
N ASN A 98 4.41 6.15 10.20
CA ASN A 98 3.64 6.73 11.30
C ASN A 98 3.33 5.71 12.43
N ASP A 99 3.87 4.47 12.34
CA ASP A 99 3.67 3.47 13.36
C ASP A 99 4.43 3.82 14.65
N ASP A 100 3.76 3.67 15.80
CA ASP A 100 4.34 3.93 17.12
C ASP A 100 5.38 2.88 17.57
N ARG A 101 5.62 1.88 16.72
CA ARG A 101 6.62 0.82 16.90
C ARG A 101 6.51 0.05 18.24
N LYS A 102 5.32 0.02 18.85
CA LYS A 102 5.11 -0.79 20.07
C LYS A 102 5.24 -2.30 19.84
N ARG A 103 5.02 -2.72 18.60
CA ARG A 103 5.20 -4.10 18.13
C ARG A 103 6.05 -4.08 16.86
N PRO A 104 7.37 -3.82 17.00
CA PRO A 104 8.27 -3.70 15.86
C PRO A 104 8.35 -5.00 15.05
N ASP A 105 8.32 -6.16 15.75
CA ASP A 105 8.28 -7.49 15.13
C ASP A 105 7.12 -7.68 14.15
N LEU A 106 5.92 -7.23 14.54
CA LEU A 106 4.73 -7.34 13.73
C LEU A 106 4.75 -6.32 12.58
N SER A 107 5.12 -5.07 12.87
CA SER A 107 5.27 -4.04 11.83
C SER A 107 6.28 -4.45 10.77
N ASP A 108 7.45 -4.96 11.19
CA ASP A 108 8.50 -5.41 10.27
C ASP A 108 8.06 -6.63 9.44
N ALA A 109 7.28 -7.55 10.03
CA ALA A 109 6.70 -8.66 9.29
C ALA A 109 5.72 -8.18 8.22
N MET A 110 4.87 -7.18 8.53
CA MET A 110 3.94 -6.61 7.56
C MET A 110 4.67 -5.82 6.45
N GLN A 111 5.76 -5.13 6.79
CA GLN A 111 6.61 -4.48 5.77
C GLN A 111 7.23 -5.50 4.82
N ARG A 112 7.79 -6.61 5.35
CA ARG A 112 8.33 -7.71 4.51
C ARG A 112 7.26 -8.33 3.61
N TYR A 113 6.02 -8.46 4.11
CA TYR A 113 4.91 -8.90 3.25
C TYR A 113 4.69 -7.95 2.07
N VAL A 114 4.74 -6.63 2.31
CA VAL A 114 4.60 -5.63 1.24
C VAL A 114 5.80 -5.67 0.28
N GLU A 115 7.02 -5.80 0.77
CA GLU A 115 8.22 -5.91 -0.07
C GLU A 115 8.14 -7.09 -1.05
N GLN A 116 7.51 -8.19 -0.64
CA GLN A 116 7.32 -9.40 -1.44
C GLN A 116 5.90 -9.48 -2.08
N PHE A 117 5.17 -8.36 -2.12
CA PHE A 117 3.76 -8.36 -2.52
C PHE A 117 3.52 -8.95 -3.91
N GLN A 118 4.41 -8.70 -4.86
CA GLN A 118 4.30 -9.24 -6.22
C GLN A 118 4.31 -10.77 -6.25
N GLU A 119 5.09 -11.41 -5.39
CA GLU A 119 5.12 -12.86 -5.24
C GLU A 119 3.84 -13.37 -4.57
N HIS A 120 3.46 -12.75 -3.46
CA HIS A 120 2.21 -13.08 -2.75
C HIS A 120 0.98 -12.93 -3.66
N ARG A 121 0.99 -11.92 -4.54
CA ARG A 121 -0.07 -11.74 -5.54
C ARG A 121 -0.11 -12.88 -6.54
N ARG A 122 1.03 -13.31 -7.06
CA ARG A 122 1.10 -14.43 -8.01
C ARG A 122 0.66 -15.75 -7.39
N GLU A 123 0.97 -15.97 -6.10
CA GLU A 123 0.63 -17.18 -5.37
C GLU A 123 -0.72 -17.09 -4.64
N SER A 124 -1.42 -15.98 -4.75
CA SER A 124 -2.71 -15.71 -4.06
C SER A 124 -2.62 -15.87 -2.53
N ARG A 125 -1.49 -15.48 -1.92
CA ARG A 125 -1.23 -15.60 -0.49
C ARG A 125 -1.61 -14.32 0.24
N GLY A 126 -2.45 -14.46 1.26
CA GLY A 126 -2.95 -13.36 2.09
C GLY A 126 -2.56 -13.49 3.55
N LEU A 127 -3.19 -12.66 4.38
CA LEU A 127 -2.99 -12.62 5.83
C LEU A 127 -4.33 -12.65 6.57
N LEU A 128 -4.37 -13.40 7.67
CA LEU A 128 -5.46 -13.36 8.64
C LEU A 128 -4.93 -12.73 9.94
N LEU A 129 -5.20 -11.44 10.14
CA LEU A 129 -4.82 -10.72 11.36
C LEU A 129 -5.90 -10.95 12.42
N TYR A 130 -5.62 -11.79 13.42
CA TYR A 130 -6.57 -12.15 14.46
C TYR A 130 -6.11 -11.77 15.86
N GLY A 131 -7.01 -11.73 16.84
CA GLY A 131 -6.71 -11.44 18.25
C GLY A 131 -7.58 -10.33 18.83
N ASP A 132 -7.25 -9.86 20.04
CA ASP A 132 -8.08 -9.00 20.86
C ASP A 132 -8.41 -7.64 20.23
N VAL A 133 -9.49 -7.04 20.72
CA VAL A 133 -9.96 -5.73 20.26
C VAL A 133 -8.96 -4.64 20.60
N GLY A 134 -8.69 -3.77 19.63
CA GLY A 134 -7.87 -2.58 19.83
C GLY A 134 -6.34 -2.82 19.75
N THR A 135 -5.90 -3.99 19.34
CA THR A 135 -4.46 -4.34 19.18
C THR A 135 -3.80 -3.77 17.93
N GLY A 136 -4.57 -3.10 17.05
CA GLY A 136 -4.02 -2.42 15.86
C GLY A 136 -4.11 -3.21 14.55
N LYS A 137 -4.89 -4.30 14.49
CA LYS A 137 -5.09 -5.11 13.27
C LYS A 137 -5.56 -4.28 12.08
N THR A 138 -6.62 -3.51 12.23
CA THR A 138 -7.15 -2.59 11.21
C THR A 138 -6.12 -1.56 10.78
N TYR A 139 -5.32 -1.03 11.73
CA TYR A 139 -4.24 -0.09 11.43
C TYR A 139 -3.17 -0.72 10.52
N LEU A 140 -2.70 -1.91 10.87
CA LEU A 140 -1.69 -2.63 10.07
C LEU A 140 -2.23 -3.00 8.69
N ALA A 141 -3.49 -3.44 8.60
CA ALA A 141 -4.13 -3.72 7.32
C ALA A 141 -4.18 -2.47 6.42
N ALA A 142 -4.50 -1.30 6.98
CA ALA A 142 -4.47 -0.04 6.24
C ALA A 142 -3.04 0.40 5.87
N CYS A 143 -2.04 0.18 6.73
CA CYS A 143 -0.64 0.42 6.39
C CYS A 143 -0.19 -0.43 5.19
N ILE A 144 -0.58 -1.72 5.16
CA ILE A 144 -0.30 -2.61 4.03
C ILE A 144 -0.99 -2.08 2.76
N ALA A 145 -2.27 -1.69 2.84
CA ALA A 145 -3.01 -1.14 1.70
C ALA A 145 -2.31 0.08 1.10
N ASN A 146 -1.93 1.05 1.95
CA ASN A 146 -1.24 2.25 1.51
C ASN A 146 0.12 1.95 0.87
N ALA A 147 0.91 1.05 1.47
CA ALA A 147 2.22 0.68 0.96
C ALA A 147 2.13 -0.10 -0.38
N VAL A 148 1.13 -0.97 -0.55
CA VAL A 148 0.83 -1.66 -1.81
C VAL A 148 0.41 -0.68 -2.91
N ILE A 149 -0.38 0.36 -2.55
CA ILE A 149 -0.75 1.44 -3.48
C ILE A 149 0.49 2.25 -3.89
N ASP A 150 1.43 2.50 -2.97
CA ASP A 150 2.69 3.18 -3.27
C ASP A 150 3.57 2.41 -4.25
N GLN A 151 3.49 1.09 -4.26
CA GLN A 151 4.13 0.23 -5.25
C GLN A 151 3.40 0.20 -6.61
N GLY A 152 2.28 0.95 -6.76
CA GLY A 152 1.55 1.05 -8.02
C GLY A 152 0.43 0.03 -8.20
N HIS A 153 0.08 -0.74 -7.18
CA HIS A 153 -1.03 -1.69 -7.20
C HIS A 153 -2.36 -1.04 -6.80
N THR A 154 -3.44 -1.79 -6.97
CA THR A 154 -4.78 -1.42 -6.52
C THR A 154 -5.15 -2.19 -5.26
N ALA A 155 -5.80 -1.51 -4.31
CA ALA A 155 -6.30 -2.14 -3.11
C ALA A 155 -7.72 -1.68 -2.80
N ARG A 156 -8.51 -2.53 -2.15
CA ARG A 156 -9.82 -2.20 -1.61
C ARG A 156 -9.92 -2.70 -0.18
N MET A 157 -10.27 -1.82 0.75
CA MET A 157 -10.54 -2.15 2.14
C MET A 157 -12.02 -1.88 2.44
N THR A 158 -12.73 -2.89 2.94
CA THR A 158 -14.15 -2.84 3.24
C THR A 158 -14.48 -3.82 4.38
N ASN A 159 -15.74 -3.96 4.73
CA ASN A 159 -16.23 -4.97 5.66
C ASN A 159 -17.57 -5.54 5.18
N PHE A 160 -17.98 -6.68 5.72
CA PHE A 160 -19.20 -7.36 5.24
C PHE A 160 -20.48 -6.56 5.48
N ALA A 161 -20.54 -5.74 6.53
CA ALA A 161 -21.69 -4.86 6.74
C ALA A 161 -21.84 -3.82 5.62
N SER A 162 -20.71 -3.24 5.16
CA SER A 162 -20.70 -2.30 4.04
C SER A 162 -21.03 -3.00 2.72
N ILE A 163 -20.44 -4.17 2.47
CA ILE A 163 -20.77 -4.99 1.28
C ILE A 163 -22.25 -5.32 1.24
N GLY A 164 -22.82 -5.78 2.37
CA GLY A 164 -24.26 -6.09 2.47
C GLY A 164 -25.15 -4.89 2.15
N ASN A 165 -24.79 -3.71 2.64
CA ASN A 165 -25.54 -2.48 2.34
C ASN A 165 -25.43 -2.09 0.85
N GLU A 166 -24.25 -2.20 0.23
CA GLU A 166 -24.05 -1.91 -1.20
C GLU A 166 -24.82 -2.92 -2.08
N LEU A 167 -24.81 -4.21 -1.71
CA LEU A 167 -25.58 -5.25 -2.41
C LEU A 167 -27.10 -5.11 -2.28
N GLN A 168 -27.58 -4.43 -1.25
CA GLN A 168 -29.02 -4.09 -1.15
C GLN A 168 -29.42 -2.94 -2.07
N GLN A 169 -28.49 -2.10 -2.47
CA GLN A 169 -28.72 -0.92 -3.32
C GLN A 169 -28.47 -1.19 -4.82
N THR A 170 -27.88 -2.33 -5.19
CA THR A 170 -27.63 -2.70 -6.57
C THR A 170 -28.47 -3.89 -7.01
N TRP A 171 -28.86 -3.86 -8.29
CA TRP A 171 -29.51 -5.00 -8.96
C TRP A 171 -28.46 -6.00 -9.49
N GLU A 172 -27.25 -5.53 -9.78
CA GLU A 172 -26.16 -6.30 -10.38
C GLU A 172 -25.20 -6.82 -9.29
N LYS A 173 -25.75 -7.67 -8.41
CA LYS A 173 -25.02 -8.17 -7.23
C LYS A 173 -23.74 -8.92 -7.58
N GLN A 174 -23.81 -9.73 -8.65
CA GLN A 174 -22.64 -10.51 -9.08
C GLN A 174 -21.54 -9.60 -9.65
N GLU A 175 -21.91 -8.60 -10.45
CA GLU A 175 -20.96 -7.64 -11.00
C GLU A 175 -20.24 -6.87 -9.90
N TYR A 176 -20.94 -6.46 -8.85
CA TYR A 176 -20.32 -5.82 -7.68
C TYR A 176 -19.27 -6.73 -7.00
N ILE A 177 -19.59 -8.03 -6.82
CA ILE A 177 -18.65 -8.99 -6.24
C ILE A 177 -17.45 -9.20 -7.17
N ASP A 178 -17.68 -9.28 -8.47
CA ASP A 178 -16.62 -9.42 -9.47
C ASP A 178 -15.72 -8.18 -9.50
N GLU A 179 -16.27 -6.97 -9.34
CA GLU A 179 -15.49 -5.73 -9.21
C GLU A 179 -14.58 -5.75 -7.96
N LEU A 180 -15.07 -6.23 -6.81
CA LEU A 180 -14.23 -6.42 -5.64
C LEU A 180 -13.06 -7.36 -5.90
N CYS A 181 -13.25 -8.37 -6.74
CA CYS A 181 -12.22 -9.34 -7.08
C CYS A 181 -11.16 -8.82 -8.06
N LYS A 182 -11.41 -7.69 -8.77
CA LYS A 182 -10.44 -7.07 -9.68
C LYS A 182 -9.31 -6.33 -8.99
N TYR A 183 -9.47 -5.94 -7.72
CA TYR A 183 -8.40 -5.29 -6.97
C TYR A 183 -7.22 -6.26 -6.76
N ASP A 184 -5.99 -5.75 -6.89
CA ASP A 184 -4.78 -6.53 -6.63
C ASP A 184 -4.76 -7.05 -5.19
N LEU A 185 -5.24 -6.23 -4.24
CA LEU A 185 -5.39 -6.59 -2.84
C LEU A 185 -6.82 -6.31 -2.36
N LEU A 186 -7.50 -7.32 -1.83
CA LEU A 186 -8.76 -7.14 -1.11
C LEU A 186 -8.54 -7.28 0.39
N ILE A 187 -9.07 -6.33 1.17
CA ILE A 187 -8.99 -6.34 2.64
C ILE A 187 -10.42 -6.33 3.19
N ILE A 188 -10.74 -7.32 3.99
CA ILE A 188 -12.01 -7.43 4.72
C ILE A 188 -11.73 -7.18 6.20
N ASP A 189 -12.20 -6.07 6.71
CA ASP A 189 -12.00 -5.67 8.10
C ASP A 189 -13.13 -6.21 9.00
N ASP A 190 -12.78 -6.60 10.22
CA ASP A 190 -13.68 -7.04 11.28
C ASP A 190 -14.63 -8.21 10.92
N LEU A 191 -14.09 -9.28 10.28
CA LEU A 191 -14.85 -10.52 10.06
C LEU A 191 -15.41 -11.07 11.38
N GLY A 192 -16.69 -11.47 11.38
CA GLY A 192 -17.39 -12.03 12.54
C GLY A 192 -18.16 -10.98 13.34
N THR A 193 -18.15 -9.70 12.90
CA THR A 193 -18.99 -8.63 13.49
C THR A 193 -20.26 -8.38 12.73
N GLU A 194 -20.42 -9.00 11.57
CA GLU A 194 -21.63 -8.92 10.75
C GLU A 194 -22.84 -9.56 11.44
N ARG A 195 -24.04 -9.14 11.06
CA ARG A 195 -25.27 -9.71 11.59
C ARG A 195 -25.36 -11.21 11.26
N LYS A 196 -25.67 -12.02 12.28
CA LYS A 196 -25.93 -13.46 12.08
C LYS A 196 -27.28 -13.65 11.41
N SER A 197 -27.31 -13.72 10.09
CA SER A 197 -28.47 -14.03 9.28
C SER A 197 -28.06 -14.88 8.09
N GLU A 198 -28.93 -15.72 7.58
CA GLU A 198 -28.69 -16.55 6.40
C GLU A 198 -28.26 -15.70 5.20
N TYR A 199 -28.91 -14.56 5.00
CA TYR A 199 -28.54 -13.61 3.93
C TYR A 199 -27.12 -13.09 4.07
N MET A 200 -26.68 -12.72 5.27
CA MET A 200 -25.32 -12.24 5.48
C MET A 200 -24.29 -13.36 5.32
N GLN A 201 -24.62 -14.56 5.79
CA GLN A 201 -23.79 -15.75 5.59
C GLN A 201 -23.61 -16.07 4.10
N GLU A 202 -24.66 -15.95 3.30
CA GLU A 202 -24.59 -16.08 1.84
C GLU A 202 -23.66 -15.04 1.21
N ILE A 203 -23.75 -13.77 1.63
CA ILE A 203 -22.85 -12.70 1.17
C ILE A 203 -21.41 -13.03 1.50
N VAL A 204 -21.11 -13.40 2.75
CA VAL A 204 -19.76 -13.76 3.18
C VAL A 204 -19.23 -14.91 2.34
N PHE A 205 -20.03 -15.96 2.14
CA PHE A 205 -19.67 -17.09 1.31
C PHE A 205 -19.37 -16.66 -0.13
N ASN A 206 -20.27 -15.91 -0.76
CA ASN A 206 -20.13 -15.52 -2.17
C ASN A 206 -18.89 -14.65 -2.41
N VAL A 207 -18.61 -13.69 -1.53
CA VAL A 207 -17.43 -12.81 -1.65
C VAL A 207 -16.12 -13.59 -1.45
N ILE A 208 -16.06 -14.42 -0.40
CA ILE A 208 -14.84 -15.23 -0.14
C ILE A 208 -14.63 -16.26 -1.24
N ASP A 209 -15.68 -16.94 -1.70
CA ASP A 209 -15.61 -17.91 -2.78
C ASP A 209 -15.19 -17.28 -4.10
N ALA A 210 -15.77 -16.12 -4.46
CA ALA A 210 -15.39 -15.38 -5.66
C ALA A 210 -13.91 -14.96 -5.62
N ARG A 211 -13.45 -14.41 -4.49
CA ARG A 211 -12.05 -14.03 -4.32
C ARG A 211 -11.11 -15.23 -4.36
N TYR A 212 -11.49 -16.34 -3.74
CA TYR A 212 -10.73 -17.59 -3.78
C TYR A 212 -10.57 -18.10 -5.21
N ARG A 213 -11.63 -18.09 -6.02
CA ARG A 213 -11.60 -18.52 -7.43
C ARG A 213 -10.88 -17.56 -8.36
N ALA A 214 -11.05 -16.26 -8.16
CA ALA A 214 -10.39 -15.24 -8.96
C ALA A 214 -8.87 -15.23 -8.74
N GLY A 215 -8.41 -15.73 -7.60
CA GLY A 215 -7.03 -15.61 -7.17
C GLY A 215 -6.72 -14.19 -6.66
N GLY A 216 -5.56 -14.03 -6.07
CA GLY A 216 -5.10 -12.76 -5.53
C GLY A 216 -5.19 -12.70 -4.00
N PRO A 217 -4.28 -11.92 -3.37
CA PRO A 217 -4.17 -11.82 -1.93
C PRO A 217 -5.44 -11.29 -1.28
N LEU A 218 -5.80 -11.90 -0.16
CA LEU A 218 -6.89 -11.48 0.71
C LEU A 218 -6.31 -11.21 2.10
N ILE A 219 -6.55 -10.04 2.66
CA ILE A 219 -6.24 -9.75 4.06
C ILE A 219 -7.55 -9.67 4.83
N ILE A 220 -7.60 -10.36 5.96
CA ILE A 220 -8.78 -10.35 6.84
C ILE A 220 -8.31 -9.93 8.22
N THR A 221 -9.06 -9.04 8.86
CA THR A 221 -8.92 -8.79 10.29
C THR A 221 -10.13 -9.39 11.02
N THR A 222 -9.89 -9.94 12.20
CA THR A 222 -10.95 -10.54 13.02
C THR A 222 -10.61 -10.53 14.50
N ASN A 223 -11.63 -10.53 15.34
CA ASN A 223 -11.48 -10.78 16.77
C ASN A 223 -11.78 -12.25 17.13
N LEU A 224 -12.16 -13.07 16.16
CA LEU A 224 -12.34 -14.51 16.36
C LEU A 224 -10.98 -15.17 16.61
N THR A 225 -10.97 -16.14 17.47
CA THR A 225 -9.81 -16.99 17.73
C THR A 225 -9.62 -18.03 16.61
N THR A 226 -8.42 -18.57 16.50
CA THR A 226 -8.17 -19.68 15.56
C THR A 226 -9.04 -20.90 15.86
N ASP A 227 -9.40 -21.15 17.12
CA ASP A 227 -10.30 -22.24 17.51
C ASP A 227 -11.73 -22.01 17.03
N GLU A 228 -12.24 -20.78 17.13
CA GLU A 228 -13.56 -20.41 16.60
C GLU A 228 -13.61 -20.49 15.07
N LEU A 229 -12.53 -20.15 14.40
CA LEU A 229 -12.40 -20.28 12.95
C LEU A 229 -12.27 -21.73 12.50
N SER A 230 -11.58 -22.58 13.28
CA SER A 230 -11.36 -24.00 12.95
C SER A 230 -12.56 -24.88 13.27
N LYS A 231 -13.38 -24.47 14.24
CA LYS A 231 -14.56 -25.21 14.70
C LYS A 231 -15.79 -24.30 14.78
N PRO A 232 -16.23 -23.75 13.65
CA PRO A 232 -17.43 -22.94 13.64
C PRO A 232 -18.63 -23.80 14.01
N GLY A 233 -19.49 -23.29 14.89
CA GLY A 233 -20.70 -23.99 15.34
C GLY A 233 -21.72 -24.23 14.22
N GLU A 234 -21.58 -23.53 13.09
CA GLU A 234 -22.46 -23.62 11.93
C GLU A 234 -21.71 -24.17 10.71
N ILE A 235 -22.28 -25.18 10.05
CA ILE A 235 -21.68 -25.86 8.87
C ILE A 235 -21.39 -24.87 7.74
N GLY A 236 -22.20 -23.83 7.57
CA GLY A 236 -22.02 -22.81 6.52
C GLY A 236 -20.70 -22.04 6.64
N TYR A 237 -20.27 -21.70 7.85
CA TYR A 237 -19.03 -20.99 8.09
C TYR A 237 -17.77 -21.88 7.96
N SER A 238 -17.90 -23.19 8.14
CA SER A 238 -16.78 -24.14 8.01
C SER A 238 -16.08 -24.02 6.65
N ARG A 239 -16.85 -23.99 5.56
CA ARG A 239 -16.31 -23.85 4.21
C ARG A 239 -15.67 -22.50 3.93
N ILE A 240 -16.20 -21.43 4.55
CA ILE A 240 -15.68 -20.08 4.43
C ILE A 240 -14.31 -20.01 5.11
N TYR A 241 -14.25 -20.46 6.35
CA TYR A 241 -13.01 -20.37 7.15
C TYR A 241 -11.92 -21.30 6.64
N ASP A 242 -12.28 -22.46 6.10
CA ASP A 242 -11.34 -23.39 5.45
C ASP A 242 -10.61 -22.70 4.28
N ARG A 243 -11.34 -22.02 3.38
CA ARG A 243 -10.74 -21.25 2.29
C ARG A 243 -9.86 -20.09 2.77
N ILE A 244 -10.27 -19.41 3.84
CA ILE A 244 -9.48 -18.33 4.43
C ILE A 244 -8.18 -18.89 4.99
N LEU A 245 -8.22 -19.98 5.76
CA LEU A 245 -7.05 -20.59 6.38
C LEU A 245 -6.12 -21.24 5.34
N GLU A 246 -6.63 -21.71 4.21
CA GLU A 246 -5.82 -22.21 3.10
C GLU A 246 -4.99 -21.08 2.44
N ARG A 247 -5.57 -19.89 2.27
CA ARG A 247 -4.95 -18.79 1.52
C ARG A 247 -4.25 -17.75 2.39
N CYS A 248 -4.61 -17.64 3.66
CA CYS A 248 -4.16 -16.58 4.54
C CYS A 248 -3.32 -17.14 5.68
N LEU A 249 -2.09 -16.63 5.80
CA LEU A 249 -1.26 -16.89 6.97
C LEU A 249 -1.88 -16.23 8.20
N ALA A 250 -2.19 -17.01 9.22
CA ALA A 250 -2.72 -16.49 10.47
C ALA A 250 -1.61 -15.79 11.29
N VAL A 251 -1.81 -14.51 11.56
CA VAL A 251 -0.89 -13.67 12.32
C VAL A 251 -1.61 -13.09 13.53
N LYS A 252 -1.11 -13.40 14.72
CA LYS A 252 -1.72 -12.93 15.96
C LYS A 252 -1.37 -11.48 16.25
N GLY A 253 -2.38 -10.62 16.27
CA GLY A 253 -2.27 -9.26 16.77
C GLY A 253 -2.56 -9.21 18.28
N ASP A 254 -1.61 -9.62 19.11
CA ASP A 254 -1.74 -9.56 20.56
C ASP A 254 -1.16 -8.26 21.12
N GLY A 255 -1.45 -8.00 22.40
CA GLY A 255 -0.99 -6.82 23.11
C GLY A 255 -2.13 -6.04 23.76
N GLN A 256 -1.76 -4.97 24.45
CA GLN A 256 -2.75 -4.12 25.12
C GLN A 256 -3.52 -3.26 24.11
N SER A 257 -4.80 -3.04 24.36
CA SER A 257 -5.64 -2.20 23.52
C SER A 257 -5.08 -0.76 23.43
N ARG A 258 -4.65 -0.37 22.24
CA ARG A 258 -4.16 0.99 21.93
C ARG A 258 -5.25 2.05 22.18
N ARG A 259 -6.50 1.72 21.85
CA ARG A 259 -7.67 2.59 22.10
C ARG A 259 -7.85 2.83 23.60
N ARG A 260 -7.76 1.78 24.41
CA ARG A 260 -7.88 1.89 25.88
C ARG A 260 -6.75 2.72 26.47
N GLN A 261 -5.51 2.52 26.02
CA GLN A 261 -4.37 3.31 26.47
C GLN A 261 -4.51 4.80 26.11
N ALA A 262 -4.96 5.09 24.89
CA ALA A 262 -5.21 6.48 24.47
C ALA A 262 -6.32 7.12 25.29
N ALA A 263 -7.41 6.38 25.59
CA ALA A 263 -8.49 6.85 26.44
C ALA A 263 -8.02 7.15 27.87
N ILE A 264 -7.22 6.25 28.48
CA ILE A 264 -6.66 6.45 29.82
C ILE A 264 -5.84 7.76 29.89
N LYS A 265 -4.94 7.98 28.93
CA LYS A 265 -4.17 9.22 28.85
C LYS A 265 -5.06 10.47 28.68
N GLY A 266 -6.12 10.36 27.89
CA GLY A 266 -7.09 11.44 27.74
C GLY A 266 -7.85 11.74 29.03
N TRP A 267 -8.23 10.70 29.77
CA TRP A 267 -8.91 10.84 31.06
C TRP A 267 -7.98 11.41 32.14
N GLU A 268 -6.71 11.03 32.18
CA GLU A 268 -5.72 11.61 33.08
C GLU A 268 -5.61 13.14 32.85
N LYS A 269 -5.48 13.54 31.58
CA LYS A 269 -5.45 14.97 31.22
C LYS A 269 -6.74 15.71 31.64
N MET A 270 -7.90 15.07 31.41
CA MET A 270 -9.20 15.64 31.78
C MET A 270 -9.35 15.76 33.31
N ARG A 271 -8.90 14.76 34.08
CA ARG A 271 -8.89 14.80 35.55
C ARG A 271 -8.04 15.97 36.05
N GLN A 272 -6.84 16.16 35.51
CA GLN A 272 -5.98 17.31 35.84
C GLN A 272 -6.69 18.64 35.58
N GLN A 273 -7.38 18.77 34.43
CA GLN A 273 -8.14 19.99 34.10
C GLN A 273 -9.33 20.22 35.04
N LEU A 274 -9.93 19.17 35.56
CA LEU A 274 -11.04 19.25 36.51
C LEU A 274 -10.60 19.34 37.98
N GLY A 275 -9.27 19.36 38.28
CA GLY A 275 -8.76 19.39 39.63
C GLY A 275 -9.06 18.13 40.47
N MET A 276 -9.30 16.99 39.80
CA MET A 276 -9.59 15.71 40.46
C MET A 276 -8.30 14.97 40.74
N GLU A 277 -8.06 14.57 42.00
CA GLU A 277 -6.90 13.75 42.38
C GLU A 277 -6.90 12.38 41.68
N VAL A 278 -5.71 11.94 41.28
CA VAL A 278 -5.51 10.61 40.71
C VAL A 278 -5.41 9.60 41.89
N HIS A 279 -6.53 8.97 42.20
CA HIS A 279 -6.47 7.78 43.07
C HIS A 279 -5.89 6.64 42.20
N ALA A 280 -4.66 6.22 42.52
CA ALA A 280 -4.03 5.03 41.96
C ALA A 280 -4.88 3.81 42.37
N HIS A 281 -5.38 3.08 41.40
CA HIS A 281 -5.93 1.73 41.57
C HIS A 281 -4.98 0.73 40.94
#